data_2ac5d102424e7787afd4de6439e91201
#
_entry.id   2ac5d102424e7787afd4de6439e91201
#
_cell.length_a   1.000
_cell.length_b   1.000
_cell.length_c   1.000
_cell.angle_alpha   90.00
_cell.angle_beta   90.00
_cell.angle_gamma   90.00
#
_symmetry.space_group_name_H-M   'P 1'
#
loop_
_entity.id
_entity.type
_entity.pdbx_description
1 polymer ?
#
loop_
_entity_poly.entity_id
_entity_poly.type
_entity_poly.pdbx_seq_one_letter_code
_entity_poly.pdbx_strand_id
1 'polypeptide(L)'
;MSIPVRRLVNLGLCLLLLIPLASTALADSLDQAKAAGHVGEQADGYLGTPPGAPASASALAAEINAKRKARYQAIAAKNGTGVSVVAKLAGQKLTARAPSGQYIRNSAGTWQKKP
;
A
#
# COMPACT_ATOMS: atom_id res chain seq x y z
N MET A 1 9.90 18.11 -37.26
CA MET A 1 10.90 17.42 -36.47
C MET A 1 10.41 17.00 -35.10
N SER A 2 9.15 16.67 -34.96
CA SER A 2 8.50 16.23 -33.75
C SER A 2 8.51 14.71 -33.54
N ILE A 3 9.04 13.94 -34.53
CA ILE A 3 8.98 12.48 -34.55
C ILE A 3 9.79 11.81 -33.44
N PRO A 4 10.98 12.26 -33.03
CA PRO A 4 11.74 11.63 -31.94
C PRO A 4 11.07 11.75 -30.57
N VAL A 5 10.34 12.84 -30.33
CA VAL A 5 9.66 13.08 -29.04
C VAL A 5 8.45 12.15 -28.88
N ARG A 6 7.73 11.89 -29.97
CA ARG A 6 6.59 10.95 -29.96
C ARG A 6 7.03 9.51 -29.70
N ARG A 7 8.18 9.12 -30.22
CA ARG A 7 8.75 7.77 -29.97
C ARG A 7 9.18 7.60 -28.50
N LEU A 8 9.73 8.62 -27.90
CA LEU A 8 10.10 8.60 -26.49
C LEU A 8 8.89 8.52 -25.57
N VAL A 9 7.81 9.20 -25.89
CA VAL A 9 6.56 9.15 -25.15
C VAL A 9 5.94 7.76 -25.24
N ASN A 10 5.98 7.13 -26.42
CA ASN A 10 5.45 5.78 -26.60
C ASN A 10 6.26 4.71 -25.84
N LEU A 11 7.59 4.86 -25.79
CA LEU A 11 8.46 3.98 -24.99
C LEU A 11 8.19 4.13 -23.49
N GLY A 12 7.98 5.35 -23.01
CA GLY A 12 7.62 5.62 -21.63
C GLY A 12 6.26 5.01 -21.26
N LEU A 13 5.32 5.03 -22.18
CA LEU A 13 4.00 4.43 -21.98
C LEU A 13 4.07 2.89 -21.89
N CYS A 14 4.91 2.24 -22.72
CA CYS A 14 5.12 0.78 -22.68
C CYS A 14 5.78 0.35 -21.35
N LEU A 15 6.72 1.12 -20.83
CA LEU A 15 7.36 0.83 -19.53
C LEU A 15 6.37 0.96 -18.38
N LEU A 16 5.46 1.92 -18.43
CA LEU A 16 4.40 2.09 -17.42
C LEU A 16 3.38 0.95 -17.44
N LEU A 17 3.14 0.32 -18.60
CA LEU A 17 2.24 -0.82 -18.72
C LEU A 17 2.84 -2.13 -18.19
N LEU A 18 4.17 -2.27 -18.13
CA LEU A 18 4.82 -3.46 -17.59
C LEU A 18 4.85 -3.49 -16.06
N ILE A 19 4.93 -2.33 -15.41
CA ILE A 19 4.93 -2.20 -13.94
C ILE A 19 3.60 -2.63 -13.30
N PRO A 20 2.41 -2.29 -13.86
CA PRO A 20 1.12 -2.68 -13.27
C PRO A 20 0.86 -4.18 -13.19
N LEU A 21 1.42 -5.00 -14.08
CA LEU A 21 1.17 -6.45 -14.09
C LEU A 21 1.75 -7.15 -12.86
N ALA A 22 2.99 -6.83 -12.45
CA ALA A 22 3.60 -7.36 -11.23
C ALA A 22 2.89 -6.81 -9.98
N SER A 23 2.45 -5.54 -10.00
CA SER A 23 1.70 -4.90 -8.93
C SER A 23 0.30 -5.49 -8.76
N THR A 24 -0.33 -5.97 -9.85
CA THR A 24 -1.67 -6.56 -9.81
C THR A 24 -1.69 -7.88 -9.05
N ALA A 25 -0.72 -8.79 -9.27
CA ALA A 25 -0.65 -10.06 -8.57
C ALA A 25 -0.48 -9.85 -7.05
N LEU A 26 0.35 -8.90 -6.64
CA LEU A 26 0.56 -8.57 -5.24
C LEU A 26 -0.69 -7.90 -4.63
N ALA A 27 -1.36 -7.04 -5.39
CA ALA A 27 -2.60 -6.39 -4.97
C ALA A 27 -3.72 -7.41 -4.76
N ASP A 28 -3.84 -8.41 -5.65
CA ASP A 28 -4.83 -9.49 -5.50
C ASP A 28 -4.56 -10.32 -4.24
N SER A 29 -3.30 -10.65 -3.95
CA SER A 29 -2.92 -11.36 -2.74
C SER A 29 -3.25 -10.56 -1.48
N LEU A 30 -3.03 -9.25 -1.52
CA LEU A 30 -3.38 -8.34 -0.43
C LEU A 30 -4.89 -8.28 -0.22
N ASP A 31 -5.67 -8.13 -1.29
CA ASP A 31 -7.13 -8.06 -1.20
C ASP A 31 -7.72 -9.35 -0.61
N GLN A 32 -7.19 -10.50 -1.02
CA GLN A 32 -7.59 -11.79 -0.45
C GLN A 32 -7.27 -11.89 1.05
N ALA A 33 -6.07 -11.48 1.45
CA ALA A 33 -5.65 -11.51 2.84
C ALA A 33 -6.48 -10.55 3.71
N LYS A 34 -6.81 -9.37 3.18
CA LYS A 34 -7.71 -8.42 3.87
C LYS A 34 -9.12 -8.99 4.04
N ALA A 35 -9.67 -9.57 2.98
CA ALA A 35 -11.00 -10.18 3.02
C ALA A 35 -11.06 -11.35 4.01
N ALA A 36 -9.98 -12.11 4.12
CA ALA A 36 -9.88 -13.21 5.08
C ALA A 36 -9.63 -12.76 6.54
N GLY A 37 -9.37 -11.48 6.76
CA GLY A 37 -9.06 -10.95 8.10
C GLY A 37 -7.65 -11.23 8.58
N HIS A 38 -6.73 -11.57 7.68
CA HIS A 38 -5.35 -11.92 8.00
C HIS A 38 -4.42 -10.71 8.08
N VAL A 39 -4.75 -9.64 7.37
CA VAL A 39 -4.05 -8.36 7.42
C VAL A 39 -5.06 -7.23 7.48
N GLY A 40 -4.63 -6.08 7.97
CA GLY A 40 -5.46 -4.89 8.01
C GLY A 40 -4.62 -3.63 7.90
N GLU A 41 -5.26 -2.56 7.45
CA GLU A 41 -4.64 -1.25 7.38
C GLU A 41 -4.49 -0.65 8.78
N GLN A 42 -3.37 0.00 9.02
CA GLN A 42 -3.10 0.67 10.29
C GLN A 42 -3.05 2.18 10.11
N ALA A 43 -3.34 2.89 11.18
CA ALA A 43 -3.28 4.36 11.20
C ALA A 43 -1.89 4.91 10.87
N ASP A 44 -0.83 4.13 11.07
CA ASP A 44 0.56 4.53 10.78
C ASP A 44 0.93 4.47 9.30
N GLY A 45 0.06 3.96 8.43
CA GLY A 45 0.28 3.86 7.00
C GLY A 45 0.81 2.52 6.51
N TYR A 46 0.98 1.56 7.41
CA TYR A 46 1.50 0.22 7.10
C TYR A 46 0.45 -0.86 7.41
N LEU A 47 0.65 -2.03 6.84
CA LEU A 47 -0.17 -3.19 7.14
C LEU A 47 0.28 -3.83 8.46
N GLY A 48 -0.67 -4.37 9.19
CA GLY A 48 -0.42 -5.23 10.33
C GLY A 48 -1.19 -6.52 10.20
N THR A 49 -0.91 -7.44 11.13
CA THR A 49 -1.61 -8.72 11.20
C THR A 49 -2.46 -8.75 12.48
N PRO A 50 -3.80 -8.86 12.35
CA PRO A 50 -4.65 -9.05 13.53
C PRO A 50 -4.31 -10.34 14.27
N PRO A 51 -4.69 -10.46 15.55
CA PRO A 51 -4.45 -11.69 16.31
C PRO A 51 -5.01 -12.93 15.59
N GLY A 52 -4.23 -14.01 15.58
CA GLY A 52 -4.63 -15.27 14.95
C GLY A 52 -4.30 -15.38 13.46
N ALA A 53 -3.64 -14.38 12.88
CA ALA A 53 -3.25 -14.44 11.48
C ALA A 53 -2.16 -15.50 11.23
N PRO A 54 -2.18 -16.17 10.06
CA PRO A 54 -1.15 -17.15 9.71
C PRO A 54 0.19 -16.48 9.42
N ALA A 55 1.28 -17.23 9.48
CA ALA A 55 2.63 -16.74 9.22
C ALA A 55 2.79 -16.15 7.81
N SER A 56 2.07 -16.71 6.82
CA SER A 56 2.05 -16.19 5.45
C SER A 56 1.55 -14.75 5.37
N ALA A 57 0.66 -14.35 6.26
CA ALA A 57 0.14 -12.97 6.33
C ALA A 57 1.23 -11.99 6.79
N SER A 58 2.06 -12.38 7.76
CA SER A 58 3.20 -11.56 8.19
C SER A 58 4.22 -11.36 7.07
N ALA A 59 4.51 -12.40 6.30
CA ALA A 59 5.42 -12.32 5.16
C ALA A 59 4.87 -11.39 4.08
N LEU A 60 3.58 -11.49 3.76
CA LEU A 60 2.92 -10.61 2.80
C LEU A 60 2.94 -9.14 3.27
N ALA A 61 2.59 -8.91 4.54
CA ALA A 61 2.62 -7.57 5.12
C ALA A 61 4.01 -6.95 5.05
N ALA A 62 5.05 -7.73 5.39
CA ALA A 62 6.43 -7.25 5.34
C ALA A 62 6.85 -6.85 3.92
N GLU A 63 6.49 -7.63 2.92
CA GLU A 63 6.79 -7.33 1.51
C GLU A 63 6.12 -6.03 1.06
N ILE A 64 4.84 -5.88 1.33
CA ILE A 64 4.09 -4.67 0.96
C ILE A 64 4.58 -3.46 1.74
N ASN A 65 4.85 -3.62 3.03
CA ASN A 65 5.35 -2.53 3.85
C ASN A 65 6.72 -2.01 3.39
N ALA A 66 7.59 -2.88 2.90
CA ALA A 66 8.86 -2.47 2.31
C ALA A 66 8.64 -1.59 1.07
N LYS A 67 7.71 -1.95 0.22
CA LYS A 67 7.34 -1.16 -0.97
C LYS A 67 6.69 0.17 -0.58
N ARG A 68 5.81 0.17 0.42
CA ARG A 68 5.18 1.39 0.93
C ARG A 68 6.20 2.34 1.52
N LYS A 69 7.13 1.82 2.32
CA LYS A 69 8.20 2.62 2.94
C LYS A 69 9.03 3.33 1.89
N ALA A 70 9.45 2.61 0.84
CA ALA A 70 10.21 3.20 -0.26
C ALA A 70 9.42 4.31 -0.96
N ARG A 71 8.13 4.09 -1.18
CA ARG A 71 7.24 5.09 -1.79
C ARG A 71 7.05 6.31 -0.89
N TYR A 72 6.84 6.11 0.40
CA TYR A 72 6.68 7.21 1.35
C TYR A 72 7.96 8.04 1.46
N GLN A 73 9.13 7.38 1.44
CA GLN A 73 10.42 8.06 1.43
C GLN A 73 10.59 8.94 0.19
N ALA A 74 10.21 8.44 -0.99
CA ALA A 74 10.27 9.21 -2.23
C ALA A 74 9.34 10.43 -2.21
N ILE A 75 8.12 10.26 -1.71
CA ILE A 75 7.15 11.36 -1.57
C ILE A 75 7.65 12.40 -0.57
N ALA A 76 8.16 11.94 0.57
CA ALA A 76 8.69 12.82 1.61
C ALA A 76 9.86 13.67 1.10
N ALA A 77 10.79 13.06 0.39
CA ALA A 77 11.92 13.75 -0.20
C ALA A 77 11.48 14.81 -1.21
N LYS A 78 10.50 14.46 -2.05
CA LYS A 78 9.96 15.37 -3.08
C LYS A 78 9.25 16.58 -2.47
N ASN A 79 8.58 16.41 -1.34
CA ASN A 79 7.78 17.45 -0.71
C ASN A 79 8.50 18.14 0.45
N GLY A 80 9.73 17.76 0.78
CA GLY A 80 10.49 18.36 1.88
C GLY A 80 9.88 18.10 3.25
N THR A 81 9.26 16.93 3.44
CA THR A 81 8.62 16.56 4.71
C THR A 81 9.21 15.25 5.26
N GLY A 82 8.85 14.89 6.48
CA GLY A 82 9.27 13.63 7.09
C GLY A 82 8.47 12.43 6.57
N VAL A 83 9.11 11.27 6.53
CA VAL A 83 8.47 10.01 6.09
C VAL A 83 7.26 9.67 6.97
N SER A 84 7.36 9.88 8.27
CA SER A 84 6.26 9.60 9.21
C SER A 84 5.01 10.43 8.93
N VAL A 85 5.18 11.67 8.44
CA VAL A 85 4.06 12.54 8.06
C VAL A 85 3.33 11.93 6.85
N VAL A 86 4.08 11.53 5.83
CA VAL A 86 3.51 10.90 4.62
C VAL A 86 2.81 9.59 4.99
N ALA A 87 3.45 8.76 5.80
CA ALA A 87 2.90 7.48 6.24
C ALA A 87 1.58 7.66 7.02
N LYS A 88 1.52 8.61 7.93
CA LYS A 88 0.30 8.92 8.69
C LYS A 88 -0.85 9.37 7.80
N LEU A 89 -0.58 10.25 6.84
CA LEU A 89 -1.59 10.69 5.88
C LEU A 89 -2.12 9.53 5.05
N ALA A 90 -1.23 8.65 4.60
CA ALA A 90 -1.61 7.43 3.90
C ALA A 90 -2.48 6.53 4.79
N GLY A 91 -2.10 6.36 6.06
CA GLY A 91 -2.85 5.55 7.02
C GLY A 91 -4.27 6.07 7.26
N GLN A 92 -4.44 7.37 7.36
CA GLN A 92 -5.75 8.00 7.48
C GLN A 92 -6.65 7.67 6.28
N LYS A 93 -6.10 7.77 5.07
CA LYS A 93 -6.84 7.46 3.84
C LYS A 93 -7.16 5.98 3.72
N LEU A 94 -6.18 5.13 3.99
CA LEU A 94 -6.31 3.68 3.83
C LEU A 94 -7.30 3.09 4.84
N THR A 95 -7.26 3.53 6.09
CA THR A 95 -8.23 3.09 7.10
C THR A 95 -9.63 3.61 6.81
N ALA A 96 -9.75 4.84 6.33
CA ALA A 96 -11.05 5.41 5.95
C ALA A 96 -11.70 4.68 4.78
N ARG A 97 -10.90 4.22 3.81
CA ARG A 97 -11.37 3.50 2.62
C ARG A 97 -11.61 2.02 2.85
N ALA A 98 -11.16 1.47 3.96
CA ALA A 98 -11.29 0.04 4.21
C ALA A 98 -12.76 -0.38 4.14
N PRO A 99 -13.09 -1.44 3.39
CA PRO A 99 -14.47 -1.93 3.30
C PRO A 99 -15.02 -2.42 4.63
N SER A 100 -16.33 -2.40 4.78
CA SER A 100 -17.01 -2.96 5.94
C SER A 100 -16.58 -4.41 6.18
N GLY A 101 -16.36 -4.76 7.43
CA GLY A 101 -15.96 -6.11 7.84
C GLY A 101 -14.47 -6.39 7.81
N GLN A 102 -13.67 -5.54 7.19
CA GLN A 102 -12.21 -5.69 7.22
C GLN A 102 -11.62 -5.10 8.51
N TYR A 103 -10.51 -5.66 8.94
CA TYR A 103 -9.81 -5.15 10.11
C TYR A 103 -9.05 -3.88 9.82
N ILE A 104 -9.11 -2.95 10.74
CA ILE A 104 -8.25 -1.76 10.79
C ILE A 104 -7.68 -1.65 12.20
N ARG A 105 -6.50 -1.03 12.31
CA ARG A 105 -5.91 -0.70 13.60
C ARG A 105 -5.87 0.81 13.77
N ASN A 106 -6.52 1.31 14.80
CA ASN A 106 -6.61 2.75 15.05
C ASN A 106 -5.30 3.31 15.65
N SER A 107 -5.24 4.63 15.82
CA SER A 107 -4.07 5.31 16.39
C SER A 107 -3.78 4.94 17.85
N ALA A 108 -4.77 4.42 18.56
CA ALA A 108 -4.59 3.90 19.92
C ALA A 108 -4.01 2.49 19.96
N GLY A 109 -3.79 1.86 18.80
CA GLY A 109 -3.24 0.51 18.70
C GLY A 109 -4.27 -0.60 18.85
N THR A 110 -5.55 -0.29 18.74
CA THR A 110 -6.64 -1.26 18.87
C THR A 110 -7.08 -1.78 17.51
N TRP A 111 -7.16 -3.11 17.36
CA TRP A 111 -7.75 -3.74 16.20
C TRP A 111 -9.27 -3.74 16.30
N GLN A 112 -9.92 -3.39 15.21
CA GLN A 112 -11.38 -3.39 15.13
C GLN A 112 -11.82 -3.69 13.70
N LYS A 113 -12.99 -4.31 13.55
CA LYS A 113 -13.61 -4.47 12.25
C LYS A 113 -14.29 -3.18 11.84
N LYS A 114 -14.12 -2.81 10.58
CA LYS A 114 -14.81 -1.66 10.01
C LYS A 114 -16.32 -1.93 10.02
N PRO A 115 -17.15 -1.03 10.58
CA PRO A 115 -18.59 -1.20 10.61
C PRO A 115 -19.24 -1.14 9.23
#